data_802f07d5dc0b23c578d97340b4ab7ef0
#
_entry.id   802f07d5dc0b23c578d97340b4ab7ef0
#
_cell.length_a   1.000
_cell.length_b   1.000
_cell.length_c   1.000
_cell.angle_alpha   90.00
_cell.angle_beta   90.00
_cell.angle_gamma   90.00
#
_symmetry.space_group_name_H-M   'P 1'
#
loop_
_entity.id
_entity.type
_entity.pdbx_description
1 polymer ?
#
loop_
_entity_poly.entity_id
_entity_poly.type
_entity_poly.pdbx_seq_one_letter_code
_entity_poly.pdbx_strand_id
1 'polypeptide(L)'
;MEWSKVKNIIILLLLLVNGFLLVLVGMRREETENYQASALAQAVEVLERSGIQVFQEGLEDALDMSPLSVERNLEREGALAGALLGETVEPKNQGGGLYAYRGNRGEVSIRAGGAISGRMSGEEDWYSQDPQNHAAGLLEEMGVEAEVLESSLDGGTGTVSFRQLWQGAPLFSCQVAFTYEEGSLTGMEGVLLMADPAGAAAGQRETITLPTALLRFLDGILGSGDVCSQILAMEPGYLAEQSFSGSVSLSPVWLVRSNTAHYYLDAVTGELTRAEEI
;
A
#
# COMPACT_ATOMS: atom_id res chain seq x y z
N MET A 1 46.93 -34.10 21.30
CA MET A 1 45.75 -33.26 21.60
C MET A 1 44.62 -33.79 20.77
N GLU A 2 43.53 -34.27 21.40
CA GLU A 2 42.43 -34.89 20.67
C GLU A 2 41.63 -33.80 19.95
N TRP A 3 41.68 -33.76 18.64
CA TRP A 3 40.97 -32.86 17.75
C TRP A 3 39.46 -32.73 18.08
N SER A 4 38.88 -33.85 18.56
CA SER A 4 37.49 -33.91 19.02
C SER A 4 37.20 -32.99 20.22
N LYS A 5 38.10 -32.87 21.18
CA LYS A 5 37.91 -31.99 22.36
C LYS A 5 38.00 -30.53 21.98
N VAL A 6 38.91 -30.17 21.07
CA VAL A 6 39.03 -28.78 20.56
C VAL A 6 37.78 -28.38 19.80
N LYS A 7 37.25 -29.25 18.94
CA LYS A 7 36.00 -29.00 18.21
C LYS A 7 34.82 -28.78 19.16
N ASN A 8 34.68 -29.61 20.21
CA ASN A 8 33.57 -29.45 21.16
C ASN A 8 33.66 -28.16 21.98
N ILE A 9 34.88 -27.74 22.34
CA ILE A 9 35.11 -26.46 23.04
C ILE A 9 34.72 -25.29 22.14
N ILE A 10 35.08 -25.32 20.84
CA ILE A 10 34.70 -24.25 19.87
C ILE A 10 33.19 -24.20 19.68
N ILE A 11 32.51 -25.36 19.57
CA ILE A 11 31.05 -25.41 19.45
C ILE A 11 30.39 -24.86 20.71
N LEU A 12 30.87 -25.21 21.90
CA LEU A 12 30.34 -24.71 23.16
C LEU A 12 30.51 -23.18 23.27
N LEU A 13 31.69 -22.67 22.89
CA LEU A 13 31.97 -21.23 22.88
C LEU A 13 31.02 -20.49 21.91
N LEU A 14 30.82 -21.01 20.68
CA LEU A 14 29.90 -20.44 19.71
C LEU A 14 28.46 -20.44 20.22
N LEU A 15 28.00 -21.51 20.85
CA LEU A 15 26.68 -21.57 21.48
C LEU A 15 26.51 -20.53 22.59
N LEU A 16 27.54 -20.35 23.41
CA LEU A 16 27.53 -19.38 24.51
C LEU A 16 27.50 -17.93 23.97
N VAL A 17 28.31 -17.63 22.96
CA VAL A 17 28.32 -16.32 22.29
C VAL A 17 26.99 -16.05 21.60
N ASN A 18 26.41 -16.99 20.86
CA ASN A 18 25.12 -16.84 20.22
C ASN A 18 24.00 -16.66 21.25
N GLY A 19 24.00 -17.44 22.34
CA GLY A 19 23.06 -17.27 23.45
C GLY A 19 23.17 -15.90 24.10
N PHE A 20 24.38 -15.40 24.34
CA PHE A 20 24.61 -14.07 24.86
C PHE A 20 24.11 -12.98 23.90
N LEU A 21 24.38 -13.10 22.60
CA LEU A 21 23.91 -12.15 21.58
C LEU A 21 22.38 -12.15 21.50
N LEU A 22 21.72 -13.31 21.58
CA LEU A 22 20.26 -13.40 21.62
C LEU A 22 19.65 -12.66 22.81
N VAL A 23 20.22 -12.82 24.01
CA VAL A 23 19.79 -12.10 25.23
C VAL A 23 19.99 -10.60 25.04
N LEU A 24 21.14 -10.19 24.51
CA LEU A 24 21.47 -8.77 24.31
C LEU A 24 20.55 -8.11 23.27
N VAL A 25 20.21 -8.82 22.20
CA VAL A 25 19.23 -8.36 21.19
C VAL A 25 17.84 -8.28 21.81
N GLY A 26 17.43 -9.27 22.61
CA GLY A 26 16.13 -9.26 23.31
C GLY A 26 16.00 -8.06 24.26
N MET A 27 17.01 -7.79 25.08
CA MET A 27 17.01 -6.63 25.98
C MET A 27 16.94 -5.29 25.23
N ARG A 28 17.69 -5.15 24.14
CA ARG A 28 17.61 -3.94 23.31
C ARG A 28 16.25 -3.74 22.69
N ARG A 29 15.59 -4.82 22.29
CA ARG A 29 14.25 -4.77 21.69
C ARG A 29 13.21 -4.28 22.69
N GLU A 30 13.22 -4.82 23.91
CA GLU A 30 12.34 -4.37 25.00
C GLU A 30 12.56 -2.89 25.37
N GLU A 31 13.83 -2.43 25.43
CA GLU A 31 14.14 -1.02 25.69
C GLU A 31 13.62 -0.11 24.58
N THR A 32 13.74 -0.53 23.30
CA THR A 32 13.26 0.24 22.15
C THR A 32 11.73 0.32 22.14
N GLU A 33 11.04 -0.80 22.39
CA GLU A 33 9.57 -0.86 22.45
C GLU A 33 9.03 0.01 23.60
N ASN A 34 9.64 -0.04 24.79
CA ASN A 34 9.25 0.80 25.91
C ASN A 34 9.51 2.30 25.64
N TYR A 35 10.61 2.62 24.95
CA TYR A 35 10.91 4.00 24.56
C TYR A 35 9.89 4.52 23.53
N GLN A 36 9.53 3.71 22.52
CA GLN A 36 8.53 4.09 21.52
C GLN A 36 7.15 4.26 22.14
N ALA A 37 6.73 3.36 23.01
CA ALA A 37 5.46 3.49 23.74
C ALA A 37 5.40 4.76 24.60
N SER A 38 6.49 5.08 25.30
CA SER A 38 6.59 6.31 26.10
C SER A 38 6.56 7.56 25.22
N ALA A 39 7.26 7.56 24.09
CA ALA A 39 7.27 8.66 23.14
C ALA A 39 5.89 8.87 22.50
N LEU A 40 5.18 7.78 22.17
CA LEU A 40 3.82 7.84 21.64
C LEU A 40 2.86 8.46 22.67
N ALA A 41 2.91 8.00 23.92
CA ALA A 41 2.06 8.55 24.99
C ALA A 41 2.29 10.05 25.18
N GLN A 42 3.54 10.50 25.13
CA GLN A 42 3.89 11.92 25.23
C GLN A 42 3.40 12.73 24.02
N ALA A 43 3.52 12.19 22.80
CA ALA A 43 3.01 12.84 21.60
C ALA A 43 1.47 13.00 21.66
N VAL A 44 0.76 11.95 22.05
CA VAL A 44 -0.71 11.98 22.25
C VAL A 44 -1.08 13.05 23.29
N GLU A 45 -0.39 13.10 24.44
CA GLU A 45 -0.64 14.12 25.48
C GLU A 45 -0.46 15.55 24.95
N VAL A 46 0.52 15.80 24.07
CA VAL A 46 0.74 17.13 23.46
C VAL A 46 -0.42 17.49 22.53
N LEU A 47 -0.92 16.55 21.71
CA LEU A 47 -2.07 16.77 20.84
C LEU A 47 -3.33 17.06 21.66
N GLU A 48 -3.60 16.28 22.70
CA GLU A 48 -4.75 16.46 23.58
C GLU A 48 -4.73 17.82 24.30
N ARG A 49 -3.57 18.27 24.77
CA ARG A 49 -3.39 19.62 25.32
C ARG A 49 -3.63 20.71 24.27
N SER A 50 -3.41 20.42 22.99
CA SER A 50 -3.68 21.31 21.87
C SER A 50 -5.14 21.26 21.41
N GLY A 51 -5.99 20.45 22.07
CA GLY A 51 -7.41 20.30 21.77
C GLY A 51 -7.73 19.26 20.68
N ILE A 52 -6.76 18.40 20.32
CA ILE A 52 -6.94 17.33 19.33
C ILE A 52 -7.00 15.98 20.08
N GLN A 53 -8.15 15.34 20.07
CA GLN A 53 -8.34 13.99 20.61
C GLN A 53 -7.76 12.96 19.66
N VAL A 54 -7.01 11.98 20.17
CA VAL A 54 -6.39 10.92 19.39
C VAL A 54 -7.02 9.58 19.73
N PHE A 55 -7.59 8.88 18.75
CA PHE A 55 -8.12 7.53 18.89
C PHE A 55 -6.99 6.53 18.67
N GLN A 56 -6.41 6.03 19.76
CA GLN A 56 -5.22 5.17 19.73
C GLN A 56 -5.46 3.83 19.00
N GLU A 57 -6.70 3.33 18.99
CA GLU A 57 -7.08 2.09 18.26
C GLU A 57 -6.93 2.22 16.73
N GLY A 58 -6.94 3.45 16.21
CA GLY A 58 -6.74 3.75 14.79
C GLY A 58 -5.30 4.09 14.42
N LEU A 59 -4.35 3.98 15.35
CA LEU A 59 -2.93 4.24 15.08
C LEU A 59 -2.24 2.93 14.70
N GLU A 60 -1.64 2.90 13.55
CA GLU A 60 -0.84 1.77 13.09
C GLU A 60 0.64 1.98 13.32
N ASP A 61 1.38 0.90 13.54
CA ASP A 61 2.82 0.96 13.72
C ASP A 61 3.52 1.39 12.43
N ALA A 62 4.67 2.06 12.58
CA ALA A 62 5.48 2.44 11.44
C ALA A 62 5.99 1.20 10.68
N LEU A 63 5.76 1.17 9.37
CA LEU A 63 6.36 0.18 8.49
C LEU A 63 7.79 0.59 8.13
N ASP A 64 8.65 -0.41 7.88
CA ASP A 64 10.00 -0.17 7.34
C ASP A 64 9.89 0.19 5.86
N MET A 65 9.69 1.48 5.59
CA MET A 65 9.48 2.02 4.25
C MET A 65 10.63 2.94 3.85
N SER A 66 10.95 2.93 2.57
CA SER A 66 11.89 3.89 1.97
C SER A 66 11.29 4.42 0.66
N PRO A 67 11.64 5.64 0.23
CA PRO A 67 11.26 6.10 -1.10
C PRO A 67 11.73 5.12 -2.16
N LEU A 68 10.84 4.74 -3.09
CA LEU A 68 11.13 3.79 -4.16
C LEU A 68 10.89 4.45 -5.52
N SER A 69 11.62 3.98 -6.53
CA SER A 69 11.32 4.28 -7.93
C SER A 69 11.18 2.97 -8.68
N VAL A 70 10.08 2.82 -9.41
CA VAL A 70 9.75 1.62 -10.17
C VAL A 70 9.46 1.98 -11.62
N GLU A 71 9.83 1.10 -12.55
CA GLU A 71 9.56 1.28 -13.96
C GLU A 71 8.30 0.52 -14.37
N ARG A 72 7.59 1.07 -15.36
CA ARG A 72 6.45 0.42 -15.99
C ARG A 72 6.87 -0.92 -16.60
N ASN A 73 6.11 -1.97 -16.36
CA ASN A 73 6.35 -3.29 -16.92
C ASN A 73 5.21 -3.71 -17.89
N LEU A 74 5.47 -3.59 -19.20
CA LEU A 74 4.50 -3.95 -20.24
C LEU A 74 4.19 -5.44 -20.30
N GLU A 75 5.12 -6.30 -19.88
CA GLU A 75 4.86 -7.76 -19.83
C GLU A 75 3.84 -8.07 -18.73
N ARG A 76 3.95 -7.41 -17.57
CA ARG A 76 2.94 -7.52 -16.51
C ARG A 76 1.58 -6.97 -16.93
N GLU A 77 1.55 -5.84 -17.64
CA GLU A 77 0.30 -5.32 -18.20
C GLU A 77 -0.36 -6.30 -19.17
N GLY A 78 0.44 -6.93 -20.03
CA GLY A 78 -0.03 -7.96 -20.96
C GLY A 78 -0.54 -9.21 -20.24
N ALA A 79 0.16 -9.65 -19.18
CA ALA A 79 -0.25 -10.78 -18.37
C ALA A 79 -1.57 -10.51 -17.63
N LEU A 80 -1.71 -9.31 -17.03
CA LEU A 80 -2.93 -8.84 -16.39
C LEU A 80 -4.09 -8.80 -17.40
N ALA A 81 -3.90 -8.17 -18.55
CA ALA A 81 -4.91 -8.11 -19.59
C ALA A 81 -5.30 -9.53 -20.08
N GLY A 82 -4.32 -10.45 -20.16
CA GLY A 82 -4.55 -11.85 -20.53
C GLY A 82 -5.40 -12.60 -19.49
N ALA A 83 -5.13 -12.39 -18.19
CA ALA A 83 -5.93 -12.97 -17.10
C ALA A 83 -7.39 -12.49 -17.18
N LEU A 84 -7.60 -11.18 -17.36
CA LEU A 84 -8.93 -10.59 -17.50
C LEU A 84 -9.64 -11.05 -18.78
N LEU A 85 -8.95 -11.14 -19.91
CA LEU A 85 -9.57 -11.45 -21.21
C LEU A 85 -9.60 -12.94 -21.52
N GLY A 86 -9.00 -13.79 -20.64
CA GLY A 86 -9.01 -15.24 -20.75
C GLY A 86 -8.11 -15.81 -21.82
N GLU A 87 -7.28 -14.99 -22.46
CA GLU A 87 -6.36 -15.38 -23.52
C GLU A 87 -5.13 -14.47 -23.58
N THR A 88 -4.06 -14.93 -24.22
CA THR A 88 -2.91 -14.05 -24.47
C THR A 88 -3.28 -13.00 -25.52
N VAL A 89 -3.18 -11.73 -25.14
CA VAL A 89 -3.57 -10.60 -25.99
C VAL A 89 -2.37 -9.71 -26.31
N GLU A 90 -2.29 -9.24 -27.55
CA GLU A 90 -1.25 -8.31 -27.98
C GLU A 90 -1.66 -6.86 -27.71
N PRO A 91 -0.76 -6.03 -27.14
CA PRO A 91 -1.04 -4.63 -26.88
C PRO A 91 -1.14 -3.83 -28.20
N LYS A 92 -2.22 -3.08 -28.36
CA LYS A 92 -2.34 -2.08 -29.40
C LYS A 92 -2.00 -0.70 -28.84
N ASN A 93 -0.84 -0.16 -29.23
CA ASN A 93 -0.43 1.19 -28.85
C ASN A 93 -1.35 2.22 -29.52
N GLN A 94 -2.01 3.04 -28.71
CA GLN A 94 -2.90 4.11 -29.16
C GLN A 94 -2.26 5.51 -29.07
N GLY A 95 -0.97 5.58 -28.70
CA GLY A 95 -0.26 6.82 -28.46
C GLY A 95 -0.42 7.34 -27.04
N GLY A 96 0.43 8.31 -26.63
CA GLY A 96 0.35 8.93 -25.30
C GLY A 96 0.52 7.95 -24.12
N GLY A 97 1.20 6.81 -24.33
CA GLY A 97 1.38 5.78 -23.30
C GLY A 97 0.14 4.91 -23.02
N LEU A 98 -0.90 5.02 -23.85
CA LEU A 98 -2.11 4.21 -23.77
C LEU A 98 -1.97 2.94 -24.61
N TYR A 99 -2.19 1.78 -23.99
CA TYR A 99 -2.28 0.49 -24.64
C TYR A 99 -3.67 -0.10 -24.46
N ALA A 100 -4.26 -0.59 -25.56
CA ALA A 100 -5.53 -1.30 -25.53
C ALA A 100 -5.30 -2.78 -25.85
N TYR A 101 -5.97 -3.63 -25.08
CA TYR A 101 -5.99 -5.08 -25.19
C TYR A 101 -7.41 -5.52 -25.50
N ARG A 102 -7.59 -6.37 -26.49
CA ARG A 102 -8.90 -6.89 -26.89
C ARG A 102 -8.86 -8.39 -26.95
N GLY A 103 -9.84 -9.03 -26.34
CA GLY A 103 -10.04 -10.46 -26.35
C GLY A 103 -11.51 -10.83 -26.47
N ASN A 104 -11.78 -12.12 -26.42
CA ASN A 104 -13.15 -12.63 -26.56
C ASN A 104 -14.05 -12.19 -25.41
N ARG A 105 -13.48 -11.91 -24.24
CA ARG A 105 -14.21 -11.52 -23.01
C ARG A 105 -14.36 -10.01 -22.83
N GLY A 106 -13.83 -9.19 -23.73
CA GLY A 106 -13.96 -7.75 -23.64
C GLY A 106 -12.76 -6.95 -24.10
N GLU A 107 -12.63 -5.75 -23.59
CA GLU A 107 -11.54 -4.82 -23.89
C GLU A 107 -11.02 -4.19 -22.60
N VAL A 108 -9.70 -4.09 -22.47
CA VAL A 108 -9.02 -3.41 -21.36
C VAL A 108 -8.05 -2.38 -21.93
N SER A 109 -8.03 -1.20 -21.36
CA SER A 109 -7.06 -0.16 -21.69
C SER A 109 -6.26 0.26 -20.46
N ILE A 110 -4.94 0.36 -20.64
CA ILE A 110 -4.00 0.70 -19.56
C ILE A 110 -3.13 1.87 -20.03
N ARG A 111 -3.08 2.92 -19.19
CA ARG A 111 -2.28 4.11 -19.43
C ARG A 111 -0.96 4.04 -18.67
N ALA A 112 0.04 4.79 -19.11
CA ALA A 112 1.37 4.83 -18.51
C ALA A 112 1.36 5.11 -16.98
N GLY A 113 0.41 5.90 -16.47
CA GLY A 113 0.23 6.18 -15.03
C GLY A 113 -0.49 5.08 -14.24
N GLY A 114 -0.75 3.92 -14.84
CA GLY A 114 -1.47 2.83 -14.19
C GLY A 114 -2.99 2.95 -14.26
N ALA A 115 -3.52 4.04 -14.83
CA ALA A 115 -4.97 4.15 -15.03
C ALA A 115 -5.45 3.01 -15.94
N ILE A 116 -6.37 2.22 -15.42
CA ILE A 116 -6.95 1.05 -16.08
C ILE A 116 -8.45 1.27 -16.26
N SER A 117 -8.96 0.85 -17.41
CA SER A 117 -10.39 0.79 -17.70
C SER A 117 -10.67 -0.45 -18.52
N GLY A 118 -11.55 -1.29 -18.01
CA GLY A 118 -11.99 -2.52 -18.65
C GLY A 118 -13.49 -2.53 -18.87
N ARG A 119 -13.93 -3.02 -20.02
CA ARG A 119 -15.33 -3.29 -20.29
C ARG A 119 -15.44 -4.77 -20.67
N MET A 120 -16.18 -5.51 -19.87
CA MET A 120 -16.38 -6.94 -20.06
C MET A 120 -17.67 -7.18 -20.85
N SER A 121 -17.65 -8.15 -21.76
CA SER A 121 -18.86 -8.64 -22.40
C SER A 121 -19.54 -9.57 -21.42
N GLY A 122 -20.76 -9.23 -20.96
CA GLY A 122 -21.51 -9.94 -19.91
C GLY A 122 -21.96 -11.34 -20.33
N GLU A 123 -21.01 -12.22 -20.62
CA GLU A 123 -21.26 -13.64 -20.91
C GLU A 123 -21.17 -14.46 -19.62
N GLU A 124 -21.67 -15.70 -19.64
CA GLU A 124 -21.74 -16.62 -18.50
C GLU A 124 -20.38 -16.86 -17.79
N ASP A 125 -19.28 -16.65 -18.51
CA ASP A 125 -17.89 -16.78 -17.99
C ASP A 125 -17.55 -15.79 -16.87
N TRP A 126 -18.29 -14.70 -16.74
CA TRP A 126 -18.06 -13.65 -15.74
C TRP A 126 -19.04 -13.67 -14.57
N TYR A 127 -19.94 -14.67 -14.54
CA TYR A 127 -20.92 -14.80 -13.48
C TYR A 127 -20.30 -15.38 -12.20
N SER A 128 -20.60 -14.76 -11.08
CA SER A 128 -20.25 -15.25 -9.75
C SER A 128 -21.40 -15.05 -8.75
N GLN A 129 -21.61 -16.05 -7.92
CA GLN A 129 -22.53 -15.92 -6.76
C GLN A 129 -21.92 -15.07 -5.64
N ASP A 130 -20.60 -14.89 -5.64
CA ASP A 130 -19.84 -14.08 -4.71
C ASP A 130 -18.90 -13.11 -5.48
N PRO A 131 -19.45 -11.96 -5.94
CA PRO A 131 -18.69 -10.98 -6.72
C PRO A 131 -17.43 -10.46 -6.01
N GLN A 132 -17.45 -10.32 -4.70
CA GLN A 132 -16.29 -9.82 -3.95
C GLN A 132 -15.13 -10.82 -3.98
N ASN A 133 -15.38 -12.09 -3.70
CA ASN A 133 -14.35 -13.12 -3.78
C ASN A 133 -13.90 -13.36 -5.23
N HIS A 134 -14.81 -13.23 -6.20
CA HIS A 134 -14.44 -13.30 -7.61
C HIS A 134 -13.46 -12.19 -8.02
N ALA A 135 -13.75 -10.93 -7.66
CA ALA A 135 -12.86 -9.80 -7.94
C ALA A 135 -11.50 -9.94 -7.23
N ALA A 136 -11.49 -10.40 -5.98
CA ALA A 136 -10.26 -10.69 -5.25
C ALA A 136 -9.42 -11.78 -5.94
N GLY A 137 -10.06 -12.86 -6.41
CA GLY A 137 -9.40 -13.92 -7.16
C GLY A 137 -8.80 -13.42 -8.48
N LEU A 138 -9.50 -12.53 -9.20
CA LEU A 138 -8.95 -11.90 -10.41
C LEU A 138 -7.70 -11.07 -10.12
N LEU A 139 -7.68 -10.29 -9.04
CA LEU A 139 -6.49 -9.53 -8.62
C LEU A 139 -5.33 -10.46 -8.27
N GLU A 140 -5.59 -11.58 -7.59
CA GLU A 140 -4.58 -12.59 -7.29
C GLU A 140 -4.02 -13.25 -8.58
N GLU A 141 -4.88 -13.62 -9.53
CA GLU A 141 -4.46 -14.15 -10.85
C GLU A 141 -3.60 -13.15 -11.63
N MET A 142 -3.91 -11.86 -11.50
CA MET A 142 -3.11 -10.78 -12.08
C MET A 142 -1.79 -10.52 -11.33
N GLY A 143 -1.55 -11.21 -10.20
CA GLY A 143 -0.40 -11.00 -9.34
C GLY A 143 -0.41 -9.65 -8.63
N VAL A 144 -1.60 -9.10 -8.37
CA VAL A 144 -1.81 -7.85 -7.64
C VAL A 144 -2.24 -8.18 -6.22
N GLU A 145 -1.40 -7.84 -5.25
CA GLU A 145 -1.77 -7.90 -3.84
C GLU A 145 -2.70 -6.73 -3.52
N ALA A 146 -3.86 -6.99 -2.94
CA ALA A 146 -4.85 -5.95 -2.66
C ALA A 146 -5.72 -6.29 -1.45
N GLU A 147 -6.33 -5.27 -0.86
CA GLU A 147 -7.31 -5.37 0.21
C GLU A 147 -8.64 -4.73 -0.20
N VAL A 148 -9.73 -5.21 0.36
CA VAL A 148 -11.06 -4.65 0.10
C VAL A 148 -11.19 -3.30 0.80
N LEU A 149 -11.52 -2.25 0.05
CA LEU A 149 -11.87 -0.93 0.59
C LEU A 149 -13.35 -0.82 0.91
N GLU A 150 -14.16 -1.14 -0.07
CA GLU A 150 -15.60 -0.98 0.01
C GLU A 150 -16.32 -2.01 -0.86
N SER A 151 -17.46 -2.48 -0.40
CA SER A 151 -18.34 -3.36 -1.17
C SER A 151 -19.77 -2.85 -1.05
N SER A 152 -20.33 -2.37 -2.15
CA SER A 152 -21.71 -1.90 -2.24
C SER A 152 -22.49 -2.77 -3.22
N LEU A 153 -22.75 -4.02 -2.82
CA LEU A 153 -23.48 -5.02 -3.62
C LEU A 153 -24.89 -5.20 -3.07
N ASP A 154 -25.88 -5.15 -3.96
CA ASP A 154 -27.26 -5.54 -3.68
C ASP A 154 -27.76 -6.51 -4.75
N GLY A 155 -28.12 -7.74 -4.33
CA GLY A 155 -28.58 -8.79 -5.24
C GLY A 155 -27.59 -9.16 -6.36
N GLY A 156 -26.28 -9.01 -6.11
CA GLY A 156 -25.23 -9.27 -7.11
C GLY A 156 -24.98 -8.11 -8.08
N THR A 157 -25.61 -6.95 -7.85
CA THR A 157 -25.41 -5.74 -8.65
C THR A 157 -24.77 -4.67 -7.78
N GLY A 158 -23.75 -3.97 -8.31
CA GLY A 158 -23.04 -2.90 -7.61
C GLY A 158 -21.54 -2.94 -7.85
N THR A 159 -20.79 -2.41 -6.90
CA THR A 159 -19.35 -2.20 -7.06
C THR A 159 -18.58 -2.76 -5.86
N VAL A 160 -17.43 -3.35 -6.14
CA VAL A 160 -16.44 -3.73 -5.13
C VAL A 160 -15.13 -3.02 -5.45
N SER A 161 -14.63 -2.28 -4.47
CA SER A 161 -13.39 -1.50 -4.60
C SER A 161 -12.27 -2.10 -3.78
N PHE A 162 -11.07 -2.12 -4.34
CA PHE A 162 -9.87 -2.64 -3.72
C PHE A 162 -8.77 -1.57 -3.74
N ARG A 163 -7.93 -1.60 -2.72
CA ARG A 163 -6.68 -0.85 -2.64
C ARG A 163 -5.53 -1.80 -2.85
N GLN A 164 -4.64 -1.46 -3.77
CA GLN A 164 -3.43 -2.25 -4.02
C GLN A 164 -2.45 -2.13 -2.87
N LEU A 165 -1.76 -3.24 -2.56
CA LEU A 165 -0.66 -3.29 -1.62
C LEU A 165 0.68 -3.42 -2.36
N TRP A 166 1.73 -2.88 -1.79
CA TRP A 166 3.10 -3.04 -2.23
C TRP A 166 3.92 -3.66 -1.12
N GLN A 167 4.21 -4.97 -1.25
CA GLN A 167 4.91 -5.71 -0.21
C GLN A 167 4.24 -5.58 1.18
N GLY A 168 2.91 -5.65 1.20
CA GLY A 168 2.10 -5.50 2.40
C GLY A 168 1.78 -4.06 2.82
N ALA A 169 2.42 -3.04 2.22
CA ALA A 169 2.10 -1.63 2.49
C ALA A 169 1.04 -1.09 1.53
N PRO A 170 0.03 -0.34 2.00
CA PRO A 170 -1.01 0.20 1.15
C PRO A 170 -0.49 1.26 0.17
N LEU A 171 -0.96 1.19 -1.09
CA LEU A 171 -0.79 2.22 -2.10
C LEU A 171 -2.04 3.10 -2.13
N PHE A 172 -2.03 4.24 -1.46
CA PHE A 172 -3.23 5.07 -1.28
C PHE A 172 -3.81 5.63 -2.57
N SER A 173 -2.97 5.87 -3.58
CA SER A 173 -3.38 6.34 -4.91
C SER A 173 -3.69 5.22 -5.91
N CYS A 174 -3.53 3.94 -5.54
CA CYS A 174 -3.76 2.80 -6.41
C CYS A 174 -4.99 2.03 -5.93
N GLN A 175 -6.13 2.37 -6.50
CA GLN A 175 -7.43 1.77 -6.20
C GLN A 175 -8.10 1.32 -7.48
N VAL A 176 -8.83 0.21 -7.42
CA VAL A 176 -9.58 -0.33 -8.54
C VAL A 176 -10.96 -0.77 -8.10
N ALA A 177 -11.94 -0.46 -8.91
CA ALA A 177 -13.34 -0.83 -8.71
C ALA A 177 -13.79 -1.81 -9.79
N PHE A 178 -14.48 -2.87 -9.37
CA PHE A 178 -15.11 -3.86 -10.24
C PHE A 178 -16.62 -3.66 -10.17
N THR A 179 -17.26 -3.53 -11.33
CA THR A 179 -18.70 -3.35 -11.44
C THR A 179 -19.37 -4.64 -11.88
N TYR A 180 -20.40 -5.03 -11.13
CA TYR A 180 -21.19 -6.23 -11.38
C TYR A 180 -22.65 -5.88 -11.66
N GLU A 181 -23.26 -6.61 -12.59
CA GLU A 181 -24.68 -6.58 -12.89
C GLU A 181 -25.23 -8.01 -12.82
N GLU A 182 -26.19 -8.25 -11.94
CA GLU A 182 -26.81 -9.57 -11.73
C GLU A 182 -25.79 -10.70 -11.50
N GLY A 183 -24.68 -10.42 -10.80
CA GLY A 183 -23.58 -11.34 -10.55
C GLY A 183 -22.54 -11.45 -11.65
N SER A 184 -22.73 -10.82 -12.80
CA SER A 184 -21.76 -10.80 -13.89
C SER A 184 -20.89 -9.58 -13.86
N LEU A 185 -19.56 -9.75 -13.99
CA LEU A 185 -18.60 -8.66 -14.10
C LEU A 185 -18.80 -7.92 -15.43
N THR A 186 -19.11 -6.63 -15.39
CA THR A 186 -19.35 -5.78 -16.56
C THR A 186 -18.27 -4.75 -16.79
N GLY A 187 -17.57 -4.34 -15.73
CA GLY A 187 -16.57 -3.29 -15.82
C GLY A 187 -15.49 -3.35 -14.74
N MET A 188 -14.38 -2.70 -15.04
CA MET A 188 -13.28 -2.47 -14.12
C MET A 188 -12.71 -1.07 -14.40
N GLU A 189 -12.50 -0.26 -13.37
CA GLU A 189 -11.94 1.07 -13.51
C GLU A 189 -11.08 1.43 -12.30
N GLY A 190 -9.99 2.17 -12.52
CA GLY A 190 -9.15 2.65 -11.43
C GLY A 190 -7.71 2.89 -11.82
N VAL A 191 -6.83 2.75 -10.83
CA VAL A 191 -5.37 2.87 -10.99
C VAL A 191 -4.71 1.66 -10.36
N LEU A 192 -3.85 0.98 -11.10
CA LEU A 192 -3.02 -0.12 -10.61
C LEU A 192 -1.56 0.11 -10.98
N LEU A 193 -0.66 -0.09 -10.04
CA LEU A 193 0.77 -0.05 -10.29
C LEU A 193 1.24 -1.36 -10.93
N MET A 194 1.63 -1.29 -12.20
CA MET A 194 2.16 -2.42 -12.96
C MET A 194 3.67 -2.38 -13.02
N ALA A 195 4.32 -2.65 -11.89
CA ALA A 195 5.77 -2.66 -11.76
C ALA A 195 6.25 -3.96 -11.12
N ASP A 196 7.53 -4.27 -11.33
CA ASP A 196 8.17 -5.42 -10.70
C ASP A 196 8.85 -4.98 -9.40
N PRO A 197 8.49 -5.57 -8.24
CA PRO A 197 9.17 -5.28 -6.98
C PRO A 197 10.68 -5.55 -7.02
N ALA A 198 11.14 -6.53 -7.79
CA ALA A 198 12.56 -6.84 -7.93
C ALA A 198 13.35 -5.74 -8.68
N GLY A 199 12.68 -4.91 -9.45
CA GLY A 199 13.26 -3.77 -10.17
C GLY A 199 13.21 -2.45 -9.41
N ALA A 200 12.67 -2.43 -8.18
CA ALA A 200 12.54 -1.20 -7.40
C ALA A 200 13.90 -0.69 -6.91
N ALA A 201 14.20 0.57 -7.22
CA ALA A 201 15.38 1.24 -6.69
C ALA A 201 15.02 1.96 -5.39
N ALA A 202 15.61 1.54 -4.27
CA ALA A 202 15.37 2.14 -2.96
C ALA A 202 16.21 3.41 -2.76
N GLY A 203 15.56 4.45 -2.22
CA GLY A 203 16.23 5.64 -1.69
C GLY A 203 16.77 5.36 -0.29
N GLN A 204 17.94 5.97 0.04
CA GLN A 204 18.53 5.83 1.38
C GLN A 204 18.02 6.95 2.31
N ARG A 205 16.74 6.93 2.66
CA ARG A 205 16.16 7.89 3.61
C ARG A 205 15.32 7.14 4.64
N GLU A 206 15.62 7.39 5.90
CA GLU A 206 14.82 6.88 7.01
C GLU A 206 13.51 7.64 7.11
N THR A 207 12.43 6.94 7.41
CA THR A 207 11.11 7.50 7.66
C THR A 207 10.96 7.91 9.11
N ILE A 208 10.15 8.94 9.35
CA ILE A 208 9.80 9.39 10.69
C ILE A 208 8.92 8.35 11.41
N THR A 209 9.14 8.23 12.70
CA THR A 209 8.34 7.34 13.57
C THR A 209 6.94 7.90 13.82
N LEU A 210 6.00 7.05 14.21
CA LEU A 210 4.62 7.46 14.53
C LEU A 210 4.54 8.62 15.56
N PRO A 211 5.27 8.63 16.70
CA PRO A 211 5.26 9.78 17.60
C PRO A 211 5.71 11.09 16.92
N THR A 212 6.75 11.00 16.07
CA THR A 212 7.23 12.17 15.33
C THR A 212 6.21 12.62 14.29
N ALA A 213 5.56 11.68 13.61
CA ALA A 213 4.52 11.97 12.62
C ALA A 213 3.31 12.67 13.24
N LEU A 214 2.88 12.27 14.44
CA LEU A 214 1.81 12.95 15.19
C LEU A 214 2.17 14.42 15.51
N LEU A 215 3.40 14.66 15.96
CA LEU A 215 3.86 16.03 16.25
C LEU A 215 4.00 16.88 14.98
N ARG A 216 4.47 16.29 13.88
CA ARG A 216 4.53 16.96 12.56
C ARG A 216 3.16 17.27 12.01
N PHE A 217 2.19 16.37 12.21
CA PHE A 217 0.79 16.63 11.86
C PHE A 217 0.25 17.84 12.62
N LEU A 218 0.49 17.92 13.94
CA LEU A 218 0.08 19.07 14.75
C LEU A 218 0.69 20.38 14.22
N ASP A 219 1.99 20.40 13.94
CA ASP A 219 2.67 21.56 13.37
C ASP A 219 2.06 21.97 12.01
N GLY A 220 1.77 20.99 11.15
CA GLY A 220 1.17 21.21 9.83
C GLY A 220 -0.25 21.81 9.92
N ILE A 221 -1.09 21.27 10.79
CA ILE A 221 -2.47 21.78 11.03
C ILE A 221 -2.44 23.21 11.57
N LEU A 222 -1.57 23.48 12.53
CA LEU A 222 -1.43 24.84 13.08
C LEU A 222 -0.88 25.81 12.04
N GLY A 223 0.01 25.34 11.15
CA GLY A 223 0.62 26.15 10.09
C GLY A 223 -0.33 26.44 8.94
N SER A 224 -1.20 25.50 8.56
CA SER A 224 -2.19 25.66 7.47
C SER A 224 -3.41 26.50 7.90
N GLY A 225 -3.67 26.58 9.21
CA GLY A 225 -4.89 27.19 9.73
C GLY A 225 -6.13 26.31 9.58
N ASP A 226 -5.95 25.03 9.26
CA ASP A 226 -7.03 24.04 9.21
C ASP A 226 -7.56 23.74 10.63
N VAL A 227 -8.81 23.32 10.70
CA VAL A 227 -9.45 22.95 11.96
C VAL A 227 -9.50 21.43 12.06
N CYS A 228 -8.86 20.87 13.06
CA CYS A 228 -8.91 19.46 13.40
C CYS A 228 -9.11 19.33 14.91
N SER A 229 -10.10 18.55 15.35
CA SER A 229 -10.32 18.26 16.77
C SER A 229 -10.17 16.78 17.12
N GLN A 230 -10.12 15.89 16.11
CA GLN A 230 -9.99 14.45 16.31
C GLN A 230 -9.12 13.82 15.21
N ILE A 231 -8.18 12.97 15.61
CA ILE A 231 -7.50 12.01 14.74
C ILE A 231 -8.17 10.66 14.95
N LEU A 232 -8.82 10.16 13.89
CA LEU A 232 -9.57 8.90 13.90
C LEU A 232 -8.67 7.71 13.60
N ALA A 233 -7.73 7.89 12.65
CA ALA A 233 -6.75 6.87 12.26
C ALA A 233 -5.50 7.52 11.68
N MET A 234 -4.39 6.78 11.75
CA MET A 234 -3.12 7.13 11.13
C MET A 234 -2.46 5.85 10.61
N GLU A 235 -2.32 5.75 9.31
CA GLU A 235 -1.94 4.54 8.57
C GLU A 235 -0.71 4.83 7.71
N PRO A 236 0.38 4.02 7.81
CA PRO A 236 1.56 4.18 6.95
C PRO A 236 1.33 3.51 5.59
N GLY A 237 1.87 4.09 4.53
CA GLY A 237 1.78 3.53 3.18
C GLY A 237 2.50 4.39 2.15
N TYR A 238 2.18 4.20 0.89
CA TYR A 238 2.79 4.93 -0.20
C TYR A 238 1.79 5.74 -1.03
N LEU A 239 2.25 6.88 -1.52
CA LEU A 239 1.67 7.56 -2.68
C LEU A 239 2.49 7.20 -3.92
N ALA A 240 1.79 6.72 -4.95
CA ALA A 240 2.37 6.45 -6.25
C ALA A 240 2.16 7.67 -7.16
N GLU A 241 3.26 8.28 -7.62
CA GLU A 241 3.22 9.44 -8.49
C GLU A 241 4.00 9.15 -9.77
N GLN A 242 3.40 9.44 -10.92
CA GLN A 242 4.07 9.27 -12.19
C GLN A 242 5.10 10.36 -12.43
N SER A 243 6.35 9.98 -12.69
CA SER A 243 7.40 10.89 -13.14
C SER A 243 7.28 11.18 -14.63
N PHE A 244 7.79 12.35 -15.05
CA PHE A 244 7.92 12.70 -16.47
C PHE A 244 8.83 11.75 -17.27
N SER A 245 9.70 11.00 -16.61
CA SER A 245 10.57 9.99 -17.22
C SER A 245 9.88 8.66 -17.54
N GLY A 246 8.62 8.47 -17.12
CA GLY A 246 7.89 7.22 -17.29
C GLY A 246 8.05 6.22 -16.14
N SER A 247 8.90 6.52 -15.15
CA SER A 247 8.97 5.80 -13.88
C SER A 247 7.85 6.26 -12.94
N VAL A 248 7.50 5.41 -11.98
CA VAL A 248 6.59 5.76 -10.87
C VAL A 248 7.42 5.89 -9.60
N SER A 249 7.27 7.01 -8.92
CA SER A 249 7.84 7.25 -7.58
C SER A 249 6.84 6.78 -6.54
N LEU A 250 7.30 5.97 -5.58
CA LEU A 250 6.55 5.59 -4.39
C LEU A 250 7.10 6.37 -3.21
N SER A 251 6.36 7.39 -2.80
CA SER A 251 6.71 8.24 -1.66
C SER A 251 6.08 7.70 -0.39
N PRO A 252 6.85 7.35 0.66
CA PRO A 252 6.30 6.89 1.91
C PRO A 252 5.56 8.03 2.62
N VAL A 253 4.33 7.79 3.03
CA VAL A 253 3.46 8.77 3.69
C VAL A 253 2.70 8.14 4.85
N TRP A 254 2.20 8.98 5.74
CA TRP A 254 1.18 8.65 6.71
C TRP A 254 -0.16 9.22 6.22
N LEU A 255 -1.16 8.37 6.01
CA LEU A 255 -2.53 8.80 5.82
C LEU A 255 -3.14 9.11 7.19
N VAL A 256 -3.46 10.36 7.44
CA VAL A 256 -4.12 10.80 8.66
C VAL A 256 -5.60 11.06 8.36
N ARG A 257 -6.46 10.31 9.01
CA ARG A 257 -7.92 10.49 8.94
C ARG A 257 -8.37 11.30 10.15
N SER A 258 -8.84 12.51 9.90
CA SER A 258 -9.40 13.37 10.93
C SER A 258 -10.93 13.48 10.80
N ASN A 259 -11.55 14.13 11.80
CA ASN A 259 -12.99 14.40 11.76
C ASN A 259 -13.42 15.45 10.73
N THR A 260 -12.49 16.15 10.08
CA THR A 260 -12.78 17.23 9.13
C THR A 260 -12.27 16.96 7.73
N ALA A 261 -11.14 16.26 7.59
CA ALA A 261 -10.51 15.96 6.32
C ALA A 261 -9.51 14.81 6.46
N HIS A 262 -9.04 14.31 5.33
CA HIS A 262 -7.91 13.40 5.25
C HIS A 262 -6.66 14.18 4.84
N TYR A 263 -5.51 13.73 5.33
CA TYR A 263 -4.22 14.36 5.05
C TYR A 263 -3.17 13.29 4.76
N TYR A 264 -2.25 13.63 3.87
CA TYR A 264 -1.01 12.90 3.69
C TYR A 264 0.13 13.67 4.35
N LEU A 265 0.82 13.02 5.26
CA LEU A 265 2.05 13.52 5.87
C LEU A 265 3.22 12.76 5.24
N ASP A 266 4.10 13.45 4.52
CA ASP A 266 5.30 12.85 3.95
C ASP A 266 6.16 12.26 5.08
N ALA A 267 6.43 10.96 4.99
CA ALA A 267 7.13 10.23 6.05
C ALA A 267 8.64 10.51 6.10
N VAL A 268 9.18 11.26 5.15
CA VAL A 268 10.60 11.65 5.10
C VAL A 268 10.79 13.11 5.51
N THR A 269 9.97 14.01 4.97
CA THR A 269 10.10 15.46 5.19
C THR A 269 9.23 15.97 6.35
N GLY A 270 8.13 15.28 6.65
CA GLY A 270 7.11 15.73 7.60
C GLY A 270 6.21 16.84 7.03
N GLU A 271 6.20 17.03 5.71
CA GLU A 271 5.30 18.00 5.05
C GLU A 271 3.87 17.45 5.03
N LEU A 272 2.91 18.30 5.40
CA LEU A 272 1.49 17.96 5.43
C LEU A 272 0.78 18.49 4.20
N THR A 273 0.06 17.60 3.50
CA THR A 273 -0.77 17.94 2.36
C THR A 273 -2.19 17.42 2.61
N ARG A 274 -3.18 18.24 2.32
CA ARG A 274 -4.58 17.79 2.40
C ARG A 274 -4.86 16.81 1.26
N ALA A 275 -5.41 15.65 1.59
CA ALA A 275 -5.88 14.69 0.58
C ALA A 275 -7.11 15.27 -0.13
N GLU A 276 -7.10 15.25 -1.46
CA GLU A 276 -8.32 15.53 -2.22
C GLU A 276 -9.30 14.37 -1.99
N GLU A 277 -10.60 14.66 -1.90
CA GLU A 277 -11.63 13.62 -1.84
C GLU A 277 -11.59 12.84 -3.17
N ILE A 278 -11.32 11.54 -3.07
CA ILE A 278 -11.28 10.60 -4.21
C ILE A 278 -12.70 10.05 -4.40
#